data_a5cec1916db632f1660d9f5d9d3fb2c5
#
_entry.id   a5cec1916db632f1660d9f5d9d3fb2c5
#
_cell.length_a   1.000
_cell.length_b   1.000
_cell.length_c   1.000
_cell.angle_alpha   90.00
_cell.angle_beta   90.00
_cell.angle_gamma   90.00
#
_symmetry.space_group_name_H-M   'P 1'
#
loop_
_entity.id
_entity.type
_entity.pdbx_description
1 polymer ?
#
loop_
_entity_poly.entity_id
_entity_poly.type
_entity_poly.pdbx_seq_one_letter_code
_entity_poly.pdbx_strand_id
1 'polypeptide(L)'
;MSNWRIGLTAVALASTLVAGTVFAQQRAISIATGGTGGVYYPLGGGLANVLSKALPGIQATAEVTGGSVDNLKLINSGNSEIAFSMVDAALDAYKGQDKFKGTEVPVRTLMVLYPNQMHVVTIEGTGIEKMSDLKGKRVSTGSGGSATEVMAFRVIEAAGLDKDKDMKRERLGVAESVNAIKDRKIDAFFWVGGLPTSAVTDLGATPGVKLKLIDHADLATAMNAKYGNLYAGSTIKSGTYPGQTTDNKNTVVWNILVSNAKMSDQDAYNIVKTIFDKKPDLVAVHSEAKNFSLENQVKDYSPIPWHPGAIKYMTEHGVKM
;
A
#
# COMPACT_ATOMS: atom_id res chain seq x y z
N MET A 1 -11.26 76.93 -61.54
CA MET A 1 -10.48 75.72 -61.92
C MET A 1 -9.87 75.16 -60.65
N SER A 2 -10.55 74.16 -60.13
CA SER A 2 -10.23 73.60 -58.81
C SER A 2 -9.70 72.13 -59.01
N ASN A 3 -8.47 71.85 -58.60
CA ASN A 3 -7.86 70.51 -58.63
C ASN A 3 -8.06 69.81 -57.26
N TRP A 4 -8.87 68.81 -57.28
CA TRP A 4 -9.08 67.95 -56.11
C TRP A 4 -8.08 66.76 -56.17
N ARG A 5 -7.17 66.70 -55.21
CA ARG A 5 -6.27 65.56 -55.04
C ARG A 5 -6.88 64.61 -54.00
N ILE A 6 -7.21 63.38 -54.45
CA ILE A 6 -7.65 62.30 -53.59
C ILE A 6 -6.41 61.60 -53.04
N GLY A 7 -6.22 61.72 -51.71
CA GLY A 7 -5.16 60.91 -50.99
C GLY A 7 -5.68 59.58 -50.62
N LEU A 8 -5.07 58.50 -51.18
CA LEU A 8 -5.28 57.10 -50.70
C LEU A 8 -4.47 56.83 -49.39
N THR A 9 -5.17 56.67 -48.30
CA THR A 9 -4.57 56.18 -47.02
C THR A 9 -4.62 54.70 -47.02
N ALA A 10 -3.47 54.04 -47.13
CA ALA A 10 -3.33 52.60 -46.98
C ALA A 10 -3.35 52.26 -45.47
N VAL A 11 -4.41 51.56 -45.00
CA VAL A 11 -4.49 51.01 -43.66
C VAL A 11 -3.80 49.63 -43.69
N ALA A 12 -2.61 49.56 -43.08
CA ALA A 12 -1.92 48.30 -42.83
C ALA A 12 -2.55 47.60 -41.61
N LEU A 13 -3.31 46.52 -41.82
CA LEU A 13 -3.75 45.62 -40.73
C LEU A 13 -2.55 44.80 -40.26
N ALA A 14 -1.99 45.18 -39.14
CA ALA A 14 -1.04 44.33 -38.40
C ALA A 14 -1.80 43.20 -37.69
N SER A 15 -1.81 42.01 -38.28
CA SER A 15 -2.33 40.77 -37.62
C SER A 15 -1.34 40.32 -36.54
N THR A 16 -1.58 40.69 -35.30
CA THR A 16 -0.85 40.13 -34.16
C THR A 16 -1.30 38.67 -33.94
N LEU A 17 -0.46 37.71 -34.36
CA LEU A 17 -0.57 36.35 -33.91
C LEU A 17 -0.31 36.29 -32.40
N VAL A 18 -1.36 36.21 -31.62
CA VAL A 18 -1.28 35.82 -30.20
C VAL A 18 -1.03 34.31 -30.19
N ALA A 19 0.23 33.93 -30.11
CA ALA A 19 0.60 32.57 -29.77
C ALA A 19 0.12 32.28 -28.34
N GLY A 20 -1.09 31.77 -28.22
CA GLY A 20 -1.63 31.28 -26.95
C GLY A 20 -0.75 30.13 -26.47
N THR A 21 0.02 30.36 -25.44
CA THR A 21 0.64 29.28 -24.68
C THR A 21 -0.49 28.43 -24.13
N VAL A 22 -0.76 27.28 -24.79
CA VAL A 22 -1.62 26.24 -24.24
C VAL A 22 -0.88 25.71 -23.04
N PHE A 23 -1.20 26.19 -21.86
CA PHE A 23 -0.82 25.50 -20.63
C PHE A 23 -1.51 24.15 -20.69
N ALA A 24 -0.76 23.09 -20.96
CA ALA A 24 -1.27 21.74 -20.85
C ALA A 24 -1.80 21.59 -19.42
N GLN A 25 -3.11 21.40 -19.28
CA GLN A 25 -3.76 21.20 -17.99
C GLN A 25 -3.10 20.01 -17.32
N GLN A 26 -2.44 20.24 -16.18
CA GLN A 26 -1.82 19.17 -15.41
C GLN A 26 -2.91 18.20 -14.95
N ARG A 27 -2.73 16.90 -15.25
CA ARG A 27 -3.61 15.85 -14.78
C ARG A 27 -3.12 15.39 -13.39
N ALA A 28 -3.99 15.51 -12.40
CA ALA A 28 -3.73 15.01 -11.07
C ALA A 28 -3.81 13.48 -11.04
N ILE A 29 -2.91 12.83 -10.30
CA ILE A 29 -2.97 11.41 -9.92
C ILE A 29 -2.92 11.33 -8.41
N SER A 30 -3.98 10.82 -7.80
CA SER A 30 -4.00 10.48 -6.37
C SER A 30 -3.52 9.05 -6.16
N ILE A 31 -2.61 8.86 -5.19
CA ILE A 31 -2.05 7.58 -4.78
C ILE A 31 -2.49 7.28 -3.35
N ALA A 32 -3.46 6.40 -3.18
CA ALA A 32 -3.94 6.00 -1.86
C ALA A 32 -2.91 5.10 -1.16
N THR A 33 -2.55 5.42 0.08
CA THR A 33 -1.45 4.79 0.81
C THR A 33 -1.91 4.15 2.13
N GLY A 34 -1.55 4.71 3.27
CA GLY A 34 -1.86 4.24 4.61
C GLY A 34 -1.41 5.27 5.65
N GLY A 35 -1.40 4.89 6.91
CA GLY A 35 -0.90 5.73 8.01
C GLY A 35 0.59 6.05 7.88
N THR A 36 0.99 7.22 8.39
CA THR A 36 2.35 7.75 8.25
C THR A 36 3.44 6.92 8.95
N GLY A 37 3.08 6.11 9.95
CA GLY A 37 4.01 5.22 10.67
C GLY A 37 4.31 3.90 9.94
N GLY A 38 3.65 3.63 8.79
CA GLY A 38 3.82 2.44 7.97
C GLY A 38 4.73 2.65 6.77
N VAL A 39 4.73 1.69 5.85
CA VAL A 39 5.61 1.66 4.65
C VAL A 39 4.93 2.27 3.43
N TYR A 40 3.60 2.16 3.29
CA TYR A 40 2.88 2.67 2.13
C TYR A 40 3.05 4.18 1.93
N TYR A 41 2.95 4.97 3.01
CA TYR A 41 2.99 6.43 2.90
C TYR A 41 4.33 6.97 2.38
N PRO A 42 5.51 6.62 2.95
CA PRO A 42 6.78 7.06 2.40
C PRO A 42 7.00 6.56 0.96
N LEU A 43 6.69 5.29 0.64
CA LEU A 43 6.81 4.78 -0.72
C LEU A 43 5.86 5.49 -1.70
N GLY A 44 4.63 5.79 -1.27
CA GLY A 44 3.68 6.56 -2.06
C GLY A 44 4.15 7.98 -2.35
N GLY A 45 4.77 8.64 -1.37
CA GLY A 45 5.41 9.95 -1.55
C GLY A 45 6.56 9.88 -2.56
N GLY A 46 7.41 8.85 -2.45
CA GLY A 46 8.46 8.58 -3.44
C GLY A 46 7.90 8.34 -4.84
N LEU A 47 6.86 7.51 -4.92
CA LEU A 47 6.17 7.22 -6.19
C LEU A 47 5.55 8.49 -6.81
N ALA A 48 4.87 9.31 -6.00
CA ALA A 48 4.31 10.58 -6.46
C ALA A 48 5.38 11.50 -7.05
N ASN A 49 6.54 11.60 -6.37
CA ASN A 49 7.67 12.41 -6.83
C ASN A 49 8.25 11.88 -8.17
N VAL A 50 8.48 10.56 -8.30
CA VAL A 50 9.06 10.03 -9.55
C VAL A 50 8.08 10.10 -10.71
N LEU A 51 6.78 9.88 -10.50
CA LEU A 51 5.76 10.01 -11.55
C LEU A 51 5.63 11.46 -12.02
N SER A 52 5.55 12.41 -11.08
CA SER A 52 5.45 13.84 -11.42
C SER A 52 6.66 14.37 -12.18
N LYS A 53 7.86 13.83 -11.89
CA LYS A 53 9.09 14.25 -12.59
C LYS A 53 9.26 13.56 -13.97
N ALA A 54 8.84 12.31 -14.10
CA ALA A 54 9.12 11.51 -15.28
C ALA A 54 8.01 11.57 -16.34
N LEU A 55 6.77 11.88 -15.94
CA LEU A 55 5.62 11.90 -16.84
C LEU A 55 5.14 13.34 -17.08
N PRO A 56 5.41 13.93 -18.26
CA PRO A 56 4.99 15.29 -18.58
C PRO A 56 3.47 15.48 -18.41
N GLY A 57 3.07 16.59 -17.78
CA GLY A 57 1.66 16.91 -17.55
C GLY A 57 0.98 16.10 -16.44
N ILE A 58 1.72 15.26 -15.69
CA ILE A 58 1.23 14.54 -14.52
C ILE A 58 1.69 15.25 -13.24
N GLN A 59 0.76 15.41 -12.29
CA GLN A 59 1.06 15.78 -10.91
C GLN A 59 0.48 14.72 -9.98
N ALA A 60 1.34 13.91 -9.40
CA ALA A 60 0.93 12.86 -8.48
C ALA A 60 1.07 13.32 -7.02
N THR A 61 0.15 12.87 -6.16
CA THR A 61 0.14 13.11 -4.72
C THR A 61 -0.12 11.83 -3.95
N ALA A 62 0.48 11.70 -2.76
CA ALA A 62 0.25 10.57 -1.87
C ALA A 62 -0.79 10.95 -0.82
N GLU A 63 -1.84 10.13 -0.70
CA GLU A 63 -2.95 10.34 0.25
C GLU A 63 -2.77 9.45 1.47
N VAL A 64 -2.87 10.03 2.68
CA VAL A 64 -2.97 9.27 3.93
C VAL A 64 -4.35 8.64 4.03
N THR A 65 -4.42 7.35 4.32
CA THR A 65 -5.68 6.59 4.43
C THR A 65 -5.62 5.62 5.61
N GLY A 66 -6.72 4.91 5.86
CA GLY A 66 -6.73 3.78 6.81
C GLY A 66 -5.96 2.55 6.31
N GLY A 67 -5.67 2.46 5.00
CA GLY A 67 -4.97 1.34 4.35
C GLY A 67 -5.80 0.64 3.28
N SER A 68 -5.48 -0.61 2.96
CA SER A 68 -5.94 -1.32 1.75
C SER A 68 -7.45 -1.31 1.52
N VAL A 69 -8.28 -1.47 2.57
CA VAL A 69 -9.74 -1.49 2.42
C VAL A 69 -10.26 -0.12 1.99
N ASP A 70 -9.78 0.96 2.62
CA ASP A 70 -10.16 2.33 2.23
C ASP A 70 -9.61 2.66 0.85
N ASN A 71 -8.39 2.25 0.54
CA ASN A 71 -7.75 2.43 -0.76
C ASN A 71 -8.57 1.82 -1.90
N LEU A 72 -9.06 0.60 -1.72
CA LEU A 72 -9.88 -0.10 -2.70
C LEU A 72 -11.26 0.56 -2.88
N LYS A 73 -11.83 1.16 -1.82
CA LYS A 73 -13.03 2.00 -1.95
C LYS A 73 -12.76 3.28 -2.73
N LEU A 74 -11.60 3.92 -2.53
CA LEU A 74 -11.18 5.10 -3.30
C LEU A 74 -10.97 4.76 -4.79
N ILE A 75 -10.36 3.60 -5.10
CA ILE A 75 -10.27 3.07 -6.47
C ILE A 75 -11.66 2.84 -7.08
N ASN A 76 -12.60 2.27 -6.31
CA ASN A 76 -13.96 2.01 -6.79
C ASN A 76 -14.72 3.29 -7.11
N SER A 77 -14.59 4.31 -6.26
CA SER A 77 -15.26 5.62 -6.44
C SER A 77 -14.57 6.52 -7.46
N GLY A 78 -13.34 6.18 -7.91
CA GLY A 78 -12.53 7.02 -8.79
C GLY A 78 -11.89 8.23 -8.10
N ASN A 79 -11.79 8.21 -6.77
CA ASN A 79 -11.14 9.26 -5.98
C ASN A 79 -9.62 9.04 -5.84
N SER A 80 -9.11 7.90 -6.28
CA SER A 80 -7.68 7.63 -6.45
C SER A 80 -7.46 6.82 -7.72
N GLU A 81 -6.43 7.16 -8.48
CA GLU A 81 -6.05 6.46 -9.71
C GLU A 81 -5.21 5.23 -9.41
N ILE A 82 -4.38 5.31 -8.36
CA ILE A 82 -3.43 4.27 -7.94
C ILE A 82 -3.59 4.02 -6.44
N ALA A 83 -3.43 2.78 -6.03
CA ALA A 83 -3.48 2.45 -4.61
C ALA A 83 -2.51 1.31 -4.24
N PHE A 84 -1.94 1.40 -3.05
CA PHE A 84 -1.29 0.27 -2.40
C PHE A 84 -2.34 -0.64 -1.77
N SER A 85 -2.20 -1.94 -1.94
CA SER A 85 -3.10 -2.91 -1.32
C SER A 85 -2.38 -4.22 -1.00
N MET A 86 -2.82 -4.87 0.07
CA MET A 86 -2.52 -6.28 0.28
C MET A 86 -3.39 -7.10 -0.67
N VAL A 87 -2.84 -8.21 -1.17
CA VAL A 87 -3.49 -9.02 -2.20
C VAL A 87 -4.77 -9.72 -1.70
N ASP A 88 -4.84 -10.07 -0.43
CA ASP A 88 -6.02 -10.67 0.19
C ASP A 88 -7.21 -9.69 0.22
N ALA A 89 -6.98 -8.44 0.64
CA ALA A 89 -8.01 -7.40 0.60
C ALA A 89 -8.44 -7.06 -0.84
N ALA A 90 -7.49 -7.06 -1.79
CA ALA A 90 -7.80 -6.83 -3.20
C ALA A 90 -8.63 -7.96 -3.80
N LEU A 91 -8.39 -9.22 -3.40
CA LEU A 91 -9.20 -10.36 -3.82
C LEU A 91 -10.61 -10.29 -3.25
N ASP A 92 -10.75 -9.95 -1.97
CA ASP A 92 -12.06 -9.74 -1.33
C ASP A 92 -12.84 -8.63 -2.06
N ALA A 93 -12.19 -7.52 -2.40
CA ALA A 93 -12.80 -6.42 -3.13
C ALA A 93 -13.22 -6.82 -4.54
N TYR A 94 -12.35 -7.51 -5.27
CA TYR A 94 -12.64 -8.01 -6.61
C TYR A 94 -13.84 -8.96 -6.63
N LYS A 95 -13.98 -9.81 -5.58
CA LYS A 95 -15.07 -10.77 -5.44
C LYS A 95 -16.31 -10.24 -4.71
N GLY A 96 -16.30 -9.00 -4.24
CA GLY A 96 -17.39 -8.44 -3.43
C GLY A 96 -17.59 -9.19 -2.11
N GLN A 97 -16.52 -9.58 -1.43
CA GLN A 97 -16.52 -10.38 -0.20
C GLN A 97 -16.08 -9.57 1.02
N ASP A 98 -16.24 -10.11 2.22
CA ASP A 98 -15.84 -9.52 3.51
C ASP A 98 -16.26 -8.04 3.62
N LYS A 99 -15.33 -7.11 3.71
CA LYS A 99 -15.56 -5.65 3.82
C LYS A 99 -16.20 -5.04 2.57
N PHE A 100 -16.27 -5.81 1.48
CA PHE A 100 -16.87 -5.40 0.19
C PHE A 100 -18.13 -6.17 -0.15
N LYS A 101 -18.75 -6.86 0.83
CA LYS A 101 -19.93 -7.69 0.60
C LYS A 101 -21.01 -6.93 -0.20
N GLY A 102 -21.35 -7.48 -1.35
CA GLY A 102 -22.35 -6.92 -2.27
C GLY A 102 -21.82 -5.81 -3.21
N THR A 103 -20.51 -5.54 -3.20
CA THR A 103 -19.87 -4.55 -4.08
C THR A 103 -18.58 -5.10 -4.66
N GLU A 104 -18.59 -5.55 -5.91
CA GLU A 104 -17.39 -5.91 -6.64
C GLU A 104 -16.65 -4.66 -7.10
N VAL A 105 -15.37 -4.59 -6.79
CA VAL A 105 -14.49 -3.47 -7.21
C VAL A 105 -13.80 -3.85 -8.51
N PRO A 106 -13.89 -3.03 -9.57
CA PRO A 106 -13.22 -3.31 -10.84
C PRO A 106 -11.72 -3.00 -10.76
N VAL A 107 -11.04 -3.63 -9.80
CA VAL A 107 -9.62 -3.45 -9.53
C VAL A 107 -8.75 -4.26 -10.48
N ARG A 108 -7.58 -3.71 -10.84
CA ARG A 108 -6.54 -4.36 -11.67
C ARG A 108 -5.18 -4.23 -11.01
N THR A 109 -4.38 -5.29 -11.06
CA THR A 109 -2.98 -5.27 -10.62
C THR A 109 -2.13 -4.52 -11.65
N LEU A 110 -1.38 -3.53 -11.17
CA LEU A 110 -0.32 -2.88 -11.93
C LEU A 110 1.01 -3.61 -11.76
N MET A 111 1.36 -3.94 -10.51
CA MET A 111 2.57 -4.72 -10.20
C MET A 111 2.51 -5.33 -8.80
N VAL A 112 3.28 -6.40 -8.60
CA VAL A 112 3.59 -6.96 -7.28
C VAL A 112 4.74 -6.16 -6.68
N LEU A 113 4.65 -5.81 -5.41
CA LEU A 113 5.59 -4.91 -4.74
C LEU A 113 6.59 -5.66 -3.86
N TYR A 114 6.17 -6.07 -2.68
CA TYR A 114 7.01 -6.72 -1.67
C TYR A 114 6.17 -7.62 -0.74
N PRO A 115 6.78 -8.63 -0.11
CA PRO A 115 6.11 -9.45 0.89
C PRO A 115 5.84 -8.64 2.17
N ASN A 116 4.60 -8.64 2.61
CA ASN A 116 4.13 -7.87 3.76
C ASN A 116 4.06 -8.78 4.99
N GLN A 117 4.85 -8.47 6.00
CA GLN A 117 5.04 -9.30 7.19
C GLN A 117 3.99 -8.99 8.25
N MET A 118 3.31 -10.01 8.78
CA MET A 118 2.45 -9.86 9.96
C MET A 118 3.32 -9.80 11.21
N HIS A 119 3.15 -8.74 11.99
CA HIS A 119 3.73 -8.59 13.31
C HIS A 119 2.62 -8.75 14.35
N VAL A 120 2.81 -9.63 15.31
CA VAL A 120 2.04 -9.66 16.56
C VAL A 120 2.97 -9.14 17.64
N VAL A 121 2.81 -7.85 17.94
CA VAL A 121 3.74 -7.09 18.78
C VAL A 121 3.23 -7.01 20.20
N THR A 122 4.12 -7.27 21.13
CA THR A 122 3.92 -7.02 22.57
C THR A 122 5.22 -6.48 23.19
N ILE A 123 5.20 -6.23 24.49
CA ILE A 123 6.38 -5.82 25.25
C ILE A 123 6.51 -6.65 26.52
N GLU A 124 7.72 -6.71 27.10
CA GLU A 124 7.95 -7.40 28.37
C GLU A 124 6.98 -6.91 29.46
N GLY A 125 6.54 -7.83 30.32
CA GLY A 125 5.63 -7.55 31.44
C GLY A 125 4.14 -7.65 31.09
N THR A 126 3.75 -7.92 29.82
CA THR A 126 2.33 -8.17 29.44
C THR A 126 1.88 -9.61 29.71
N GLY A 127 2.83 -10.54 29.90
CA GLY A 127 2.55 -11.98 30.08
C GLY A 127 2.13 -12.68 28.77
N ILE A 128 2.43 -12.10 27.60
CA ILE A 128 2.12 -12.66 26.28
C ILE A 128 3.39 -13.31 25.72
N GLU A 129 3.37 -14.62 25.54
CA GLU A 129 4.48 -15.43 25.00
C GLU A 129 4.07 -16.15 23.69
N LYS A 130 2.78 -16.38 23.47
CA LYS A 130 2.19 -17.10 22.32
C LYS A 130 0.81 -16.56 22.01
N MET A 131 0.26 -16.93 20.85
CA MET A 131 -1.04 -16.43 20.35
C MET A 131 -2.18 -16.69 21.35
N SER A 132 -2.23 -17.84 22.03
CA SER A 132 -3.28 -18.12 23.01
C SER A 132 -3.29 -17.20 24.24
N ASP A 133 -2.16 -16.54 24.53
CA ASP A 133 -2.05 -15.61 25.67
C ASP A 133 -2.70 -14.24 25.39
N LEU A 134 -3.17 -13.99 24.17
CA LEU A 134 -3.98 -12.84 23.81
C LEU A 134 -5.37 -12.87 24.47
N LYS A 135 -5.79 -14.04 24.98
CA LYS A 135 -7.08 -14.18 25.65
C LYS A 135 -7.17 -13.29 26.89
N GLY A 136 -8.23 -12.49 26.94
CA GLY A 136 -8.48 -11.50 28.01
C GLY A 136 -7.66 -10.20 27.90
N LYS A 137 -6.75 -10.08 26.91
CA LYS A 137 -5.87 -8.91 26.74
C LYS A 137 -6.55 -7.79 25.96
N ARG A 138 -5.98 -6.58 26.09
CA ARG A 138 -6.34 -5.40 25.28
C ARG A 138 -5.47 -5.43 24.02
N VAL A 139 -6.09 -5.61 22.84
CA VAL A 139 -5.38 -5.87 21.60
C VAL A 139 -5.83 -4.95 20.49
N SER A 140 -4.92 -4.18 19.92
CA SER A 140 -5.21 -3.45 18.68
C SER A 140 -5.07 -4.37 17.47
N THR A 141 -6.10 -4.41 16.64
CA THR A 141 -6.14 -5.27 15.43
C THR A 141 -5.86 -4.52 14.13
N GLY A 142 -5.40 -3.27 14.22
CA GLY A 142 -5.20 -2.39 13.08
C GLY A 142 -6.35 -1.39 12.90
N SER A 143 -6.13 -0.37 12.09
CA SER A 143 -7.15 0.64 11.80
C SER A 143 -8.36 0.05 11.06
N GLY A 144 -9.53 0.65 11.22
CA GLY A 144 -10.79 0.13 10.70
C GLY A 144 -10.92 0.06 9.17
N GLY A 145 -10.06 0.76 8.44
CA GLY A 145 -10.00 0.76 6.97
C GLY A 145 -8.79 0.00 6.42
N SER A 146 -8.11 -0.82 7.24
CA SER A 146 -6.88 -1.52 6.88
C SER A 146 -7.09 -2.99 6.54
N ALA A 147 -6.22 -3.53 5.68
CA ALA A 147 -6.07 -4.96 5.54
C ALA A 147 -5.33 -5.59 6.74
N THR A 148 -4.63 -4.80 7.57
CA THR A 148 -4.12 -5.28 8.86
C THR A 148 -5.24 -5.84 9.72
N GLU A 149 -6.38 -5.14 9.83
CA GLU A 149 -7.54 -5.65 10.57
C GLU A 149 -8.10 -6.94 9.95
N VAL A 150 -8.19 -7.01 8.61
CA VAL A 150 -8.67 -8.20 7.90
C VAL A 150 -7.77 -9.40 8.19
N MET A 151 -6.45 -9.25 7.99
CA MET A 151 -5.49 -10.34 8.22
C MET A 151 -5.39 -10.71 9.71
N ALA A 152 -5.45 -9.72 10.63
CA ALA A 152 -5.47 -9.97 12.06
C ALA A 152 -6.64 -10.89 12.46
N PHE A 153 -7.84 -10.66 11.91
CA PHE A 153 -8.99 -11.54 12.17
C PHE A 153 -8.77 -12.96 11.67
N ARG A 154 -8.13 -13.14 10.51
CA ARG A 154 -7.79 -14.44 9.94
C ARG A 154 -6.75 -15.18 10.77
N VAL A 155 -5.73 -14.46 11.26
CA VAL A 155 -4.70 -15.02 12.16
C VAL A 155 -5.29 -15.40 13.52
N ILE A 156 -6.11 -14.54 14.12
CA ILE A 156 -6.80 -14.79 15.41
C ILE A 156 -7.68 -16.04 15.30
N GLU A 157 -8.48 -16.12 14.23
CA GLU A 157 -9.34 -17.28 13.97
C GLU A 157 -8.52 -18.57 13.76
N ALA A 158 -7.45 -18.51 12.96
CA ALA A 158 -6.56 -19.66 12.72
C ALA A 158 -5.86 -20.13 14.00
N ALA A 159 -5.63 -19.22 14.96
CA ALA A 159 -5.13 -19.52 16.30
C ALA A 159 -6.20 -20.11 17.25
N GLY A 160 -7.44 -20.33 16.77
CA GLY A 160 -8.55 -20.84 17.57
C GLY A 160 -9.13 -19.85 18.57
N LEU A 161 -8.92 -18.53 18.34
CA LEU A 161 -9.43 -17.44 19.16
C LEU A 161 -10.61 -16.72 18.49
N ASP A 162 -11.49 -16.17 19.30
CA ASP A 162 -12.58 -15.30 18.86
C ASP A 162 -12.21 -13.84 19.12
N LYS A 163 -12.08 -13.06 18.04
CA LYS A 163 -11.68 -11.64 18.10
C LYS A 163 -12.64 -10.74 18.91
N ASP A 164 -13.90 -11.14 19.09
CA ASP A 164 -14.92 -10.34 19.77
C ASP A 164 -15.17 -10.82 21.22
N LYS A 165 -14.86 -12.10 21.54
CA LYS A 165 -15.10 -12.69 22.86
C LYS A 165 -13.83 -12.88 23.67
N ASP A 166 -12.72 -13.24 23.02
CA ASP A 166 -11.51 -13.62 23.71
C ASP A 166 -10.57 -12.45 24.02
N MET A 167 -10.84 -11.23 23.51
CA MET A 167 -10.00 -10.07 23.76
C MET A 167 -10.78 -8.76 23.81
N LYS A 168 -10.20 -7.74 24.47
CA LYS A 168 -10.69 -6.37 24.42
C LYS A 168 -10.06 -5.67 23.22
N ARG A 169 -10.82 -5.58 22.13
CA ARG A 169 -10.29 -5.16 20.84
C ARG A 169 -10.31 -3.64 20.66
N GLU A 170 -9.18 -3.10 20.20
CA GLU A 170 -9.03 -1.72 19.74
C GLU A 170 -8.74 -1.68 18.23
N ARG A 171 -9.02 -0.53 17.61
CA ARG A 171 -8.87 -0.33 16.15
C ARG A 171 -7.97 0.87 15.89
N LEU A 172 -6.67 0.68 16.10
CA LEU A 172 -5.66 1.72 16.01
C LEU A 172 -4.71 1.46 14.83
N GLY A 173 -4.25 2.51 14.18
CA GLY A 173 -3.12 2.43 13.25
C GLY A 173 -1.83 2.05 13.98
N VAL A 174 -0.75 1.77 13.22
CA VAL A 174 0.50 1.29 13.83
C VAL A 174 1.13 2.34 14.76
N ALA A 175 1.12 3.62 14.39
CA ALA A 175 1.68 4.69 15.20
C ALA A 175 0.89 4.87 16.52
N GLU A 176 -0.44 4.88 16.43
CA GLU A 176 -1.34 4.96 17.57
C GLU A 176 -1.22 3.72 18.47
N SER A 177 -1.06 2.52 17.88
CA SER A 177 -0.83 1.28 18.62
C SER A 177 0.50 1.33 19.39
N VAL A 178 1.55 1.85 18.78
CA VAL A 178 2.86 2.06 19.45
C VAL A 178 2.73 3.03 20.62
N ASN A 179 2.03 4.15 20.45
CA ASN A 179 1.79 5.07 21.55
C ASN A 179 0.95 4.42 22.66
N ALA A 180 -0.11 3.70 22.29
CA ALA A 180 -0.98 3.03 23.26
C ALA A 180 -0.27 1.94 24.07
N ILE A 181 0.66 1.16 23.46
CA ILE A 181 1.41 0.14 24.19
C ILE A 181 2.48 0.76 25.10
N LYS A 182 3.14 1.85 24.67
CA LYS A 182 4.05 2.65 25.53
C LYS A 182 3.32 3.18 26.78
N ASP A 183 2.10 3.66 26.58
CA ASP A 183 1.22 4.16 27.66
C ASP A 183 0.56 3.05 28.48
N ARG A 184 0.84 1.78 28.22
CA ARG A 184 0.18 0.63 28.87
C ARG A 184 -1.35 0.60 28.72
N LYS A 185 -1.88 1.22 27.66
CA LYS A 185 -3.32 1.23 27.33
C LYS A 185 -3.76 -0.03 26.60
N ILE A 186 -2.83 -0.65 25.83
CA ILE A 186 -2.99 -1.97 25.19
C ILE A 186 -1.85 -2.89 25.61
N ASP A 187 -2.05 -4.20 25.44
CA ASP A 187 -1.11 -5.25 25.81
C ASP A 187 -0.40 -5.85 24.59
N ALA A 188 -1.03 -5.79 23.42
CA ALA A 188 -0.48 -6.21 22.13
C ALA A 188 -1.12 -5.47 20.97
N PHE A 189 -0.49 -5.53 19.82
CA PHE A 189 -1.10 -5.07 18.57
C PHE A 189 -0.67 -5.92 17.37
N PHE A 190 -1.57 -5.99 16.40
CA PHE A 190 -1.32 -6.55 15.08
C PHE A 190 -0.90 -5.44 14.12
N TRP A 191 0.08 -5.74 13.30
CA TRP A 191 0.51 -4.86 12.21
C TRP A 191 0.99 -5.69 11.03
N VAL A 192 0.54 -5.36 9.82
CA VAL A 192 1.08 -5.94 8.59
C VAL A 192 1.83 -4.86 7.84
N GLY A 193 3.11 -5.06 7.63
CA GLY A 193 3.97 -4.07 6.99
C GLY A 193 5.27 -4.65 6.43
N GLY A 194 5.94 -3.83 5.61
CA GLY A 194 7.31 -4.09 5.16
C GLY A 194 8.33 -3.87 6.27
N LEU A 195 9.54 -4.31 6.02
CA LEU A 195 10.64 -4.28 6.96
C LEU A 195 11.73 -3.25 6.58
N PRO A 196 12.24 -2.48 7.58
CA PRO A 196 11.66 -2.26 8.89
C PRO A 196 10.48 -1.28 8.83
N THR A 197 9.48 -1.45 9.70
CA THR A 197 8.41 -0.46 9.89
C THR A 197 8.85 0.61 10.88
N SER A 198 8.79 1.89 10.52
CA SER A 198 9.32 3.00 11.34
C SER A 198 8.70 3.08 12.73
N ALA A 199 7.38 2.90 12.87
CA ALA A 199 6.70 2.92 14.16
C ALA A 199 7.16 1.76 15.08
N VAL A 200 7.40 0.56 14.53
CA VAL A 200 7.91 -0.58 15.32
C VAL A 200 9.38 -0.36 15.71
N THR A 201 10.18 0.26 14.83
CA THR A 201 11.54 0.68 15.15
C THR A 201 11.56 1.67 16.32
N ASP A 202 10.65 2.66 16.32
CA ASP A 202 10.49 3.63 17.40
C ASP A 202 10.12 2.95 18.73
N LEU A 203 9.21 1.96 18.72
CA LEU A 203 8.90 1.17 19.90
C LEU A 203 10.13 0.45 20.46
N GLY A 204 10.85 -0.25 19.60
CA GLY A 204 12.06 -1.00 20.00
C GLY A 204 13.20 -0.11 20.50
N ALA A 205 13.30 1.14 20.01
CA ALA A 205 14.28 2.13 20.44
C ALA A 205 13.88 2.89 21.72
N THR A 206 12.66 2.70 22.23
CA THR A 206 12.16 3.41 23.41
C THR A 206 12.86 2.92 24.69
N PRO A 207 13.51 3.79 25.49
CA PRO A 207 14.18 3.38 26.71
C PRO A 207 13.23 2.66 27.68
N GLY A 208 13.69 1.54 28.24
CA GLY A 208 12.91 0.72 29.18
C GLY A 208 11.81 -0.15 28.53
N VAL A 209 11.64 -0.11 27.23
CA VAL A 209 10.76 -1.01 26.48
C VAL A 209 11.57 -2.17 25.92
N LYS A 210 11.12 -3.39 26.18
CA LYS A 210 11.67 -4.59 25.53
C LYS A 210 10.60 -5.15 24.60
N LEU A 211 10.84 -4.91 23.31
CA LEU A 211 9.99 -5.37 22.22
C LEU A 211 9.99 -6.90 22.15
N LYS A 212 8.82 -7.48 21.91
CA LYS A 212 8.62 -8.90 21.69
C LYS A 212 7.69 -9.12 20.50
N LEU A 213 8.07 -10.02 19.60
CA LEU A 213 7.24 -10.47 18.48
C LEU A 213 6.80 -11.91 18.73
N ILE A 214 5.51 -12.20 18.53
CA ILE A 214 4.92 -13.52 18.80
C ILE A 214 4.90 -14.37 17.52
N ASP A 215 5.38 -15.60 17.62
CA ASP A 215 5.42 -16.54 16.49
C ASP A 215 4.03 -17.04 16.11
N HIS A 216 3.79 -17.17 14.77
CA HIS A 216 2.51 -17.61 14.22
C HIS A 216 2.62 -18.07 12.75
N ALA A 217 3.81 -18.44 12.26
CA ALA A 217 4.00 -18.87 10.85
C ALA A 217 3.22 -20.15 10.50
N ASP A 218 3.04 -21.04 11.49
CA ASP A 218 2.29 -22.28 11.36
C ASP A 218 0.82 -22.08 11.01
N LEU A 219 0.26 -20.90 11.31
CA LEU A 219 -1.14 -20.57 11.04
C LEU A 219 -1.44 -20.35 9.54
N ALA A 220 -0.42 -20.15 8.70
CA ALA A 220 -0.59 -19.91 7.27
C ALA A 220 -1.37 -21.05 6.57
N THR A 221 -1.17 -22.31 6.97
CA THR A 221 -1.88 -23.46 6.39
C THR A 221 -3.38 -23.39 6.67
N ALA A 222 -3.78 -23.11 7.91
CA ALA A 222 -5.18 -22.96 8.28
C ALA A 222 -5.85 -21.75 7.61
N MET A 223 -5.12 -20.64 7.49
CA MET A 223 -5.58 -19.45 6.77
C MET A 223 -5.83 -19.75 5.29
N ASN A 224 -4.90 -20.44 4.62
CA ASN A 224 -5.03 -20.81 3.21
C ASN A 224 -6.19 -21.76 2.95
N ALA A 225 -6.44 -22.71 3.84
CA ALA A 225 -7.56 -23.64 3.71
C ALA A 225 -8.93 -22.93 3.67
N LYS A 226 -9.05 -21.75 4.32
CA LYS A 226 -10.30 -21.02 4.41
C LYS A 226 -10.38 -19.84 3.41
N TYR A 227 -9.29 -19.12 3.21
CA TYR A 227 -9.28 -17.83 2.49
C TYR A 227 -8.59 -17.89 1.12
N GLY A 228 -8.09 -19.08 0.72
CA GLY A 228 -7.33 -19.25 -0.52
C GLY A 228 -5.82 -19.15 -0.31
N ASN A 229 -5.07 -19.60 -1.30
CA ASN A 229 -3.63 -19.80 -1.22
C ASN A 229 -2.86 -18.45 -1.35
N LEU A 230 -3.01 -17.57 -0.36
CA LEU A 230 -2.49 -16.20 -0.33
C LEU A 230 -1.37 -16.00 0.70
N TYR A 231 -1.28 -16.87 1.69
CA TYR A 231 -0.41 -16.70 2.85
C TYR A 231 0.72 -17.72 2.86
N ALA A 232 1.88 -17.29 3.35
CA ALA A 232 3.02 -18.17 3.56
C ALA A 232 3.64 -17.96 4.95
N GLY A 233 4.39 -18.94 5.42
CA GLY A 233 5.28 -18.74 6.56
C GLY A 233 6.52 -17.94 6.15
N SER A 234 6.98 -17.06 7.03
CA SER A 234 8.16 -16.21 6.84
C SER A 234 8.91 -16.01 8.14
N THR A 235 10.00 -15.25 8.09
CA THR A 235 10.81 -14.94 9.26
C THR A 235 11.26 -13.49 9.25
N ILE A 236 10.90 -12.75 10.31
CA ILE A 236 11.51 -11.46 10.62
C ILE A 236 12.80 -11.76 11.38
N LYS A 237 13.95 -11.46 10.76
CA LYS A 237 15.25 -11.77 11.34
C LYS A 237 15.54 -10.98 12.61
N SER A 238 16.26 -11.58 13.54
CA SER A 238 16.81 -10.89 14.72
C SER A 238 17.60 -9.66 14.28
N GLY A 239 17.53 -8.58 15.07
CA GLY A 239 18.17 -7.30 14.72
C GLY A 239 17.45 -6.47 13.66
N THR A 240 16.29 -6.91 13.12
CA THR A 240 15.44 -6.07 12.26
C THR A 240 14.96 -4.82 13.00
N TYR A 241 14.62 -4.99 14.28
CA TYR A 241 14.21 -3.89 15.17
C TYR A 241 15.14 -3.76 16.37
N PRO A 242 15.35 -2.56 16.91
CA PRO A 242 16.10 -2.38 18.16
C PRO A 242 15.48 -3.25 19.27
N GLY A 243 16.36 -3.96 20.02
CA GLY A 243 15.93 -4.84 21.10
C GLY A 243 15.36 -6.21 20.69
N GLN A 244 15.16 -6.47 19.40
CA GLN A 244 14.79 -7.79 18.89
C GLN A 244 16.02 -8.70 18.82
N THR A 245 16.12 -9.67 19.72
CA THR A 245 17.29 -10.57 19.86
C THR A 245 17.10 -11.93 19.19
N THR A 246 15.89 -12.30 18.82
CA THR A 246 15.54 -13.58 18.20
C THR A 246 14.81 -13.41 16.88
N ASP A 247 14.95 -14.39 15.99
CA ASP A 247 14.10 -14.50 14.80
C ASP A 247 12.64 -14.67 15.22
N ASN A 248 11.73 -14.02 14.49
CA ASN A 248 10.29 -14.22 14.66
C ASN A 248 9.71 -14.94 13.45
N LYS A 249 9.05 -16.06 13.67
CA LYS A 249 8.36 -16.86 12.65
C LYS A 249 6.93 -16.32 12.49
N ASN A 250 6.64 -15.72 11.34
CA ASN A 250 5.41 -15.00 11.09
C ASN A 250 4.70 -15.43 9.82
N THR A 251 3.48 -14.97 9.60
CA THR A 251 2.77 -15.10 8.33
C THR A 251 3.04 -13.91 7.43
N VAL A 252 3.01 -14.13 6.12
CA VAL A 252 3.27 -13.12 5.09
C VAL A 252 2.20 -13.18 4.01
N VAL A 253 1.94 -12.02 3.39
CA VAL A 253 1.07 -11.84 2.22
C VAL A 253 1.71 -10.82 1.27
N TRP A 254 1.47 -10.92 -0.05
CA TRP A 254 2.03 -9.96 -0.99
C TRP A 254 1.31 -8.62 -0.96
N ASN A 255 2.08 -7.54 -1.16
CA ASN A 255 1.57 -6.23 -1.52
C ASN A 255 1.58 -6.05 -3.03
N ILE A 256 0.58 -5.36 -3.53
CA ILE A 256 0.42 -5.00 -4.94
C ILE A 256 0.11 -3.52 -5.08
N LEU A 257 0.48 -2.97 -6.20
CA LEU A 257 -0.02 -1.69 -6.68
C LEU A 257 -1.20 -1.96 -7.60
N VAL A 258 -2.29 -1.24 -7.39
CA VAL A 258 -3.54 -1.45 -8.14
C VAL A 258 -4.07 -0.16 -8.72
N SER A 259 -4.91 -0.30 -9.74
CA SER A 259 -5.73 0.77 -10.33
C SER A 259 -7.15 0.30 -10.61
N ASN A 260 -8.03 1.22 -11.03
CA ASN A 260 -9.32 0.86 -11.59
C ASN A 260 -9.15 0.29 -13.01
N ALA A 261 -10.00 -0.65 -13.40
CA ALA A 261 -10.02 -1.21 -14.76
C ALA A 261 -10.25 -0.16 -15.88
N LYS A 262 -10.73 1.04 -15.50
CA LYS A 262 -10.95 2.16 -16.43
C LYS A 262 -9.69 2.97 -16.72
N MET A 263 -8.57 2.74 -16.02
CA MET A 263 -7.31 3.40 -16.34
C MET A 263 -6.93 3.06 -17.79
N SER A 264 -6.35 4.00 -18.53
CA SER A 264 -5.91 3.72 -19.90
C SER A 264 -4.71 2.76 -19.90
N ASP A 265 -4.61 1.91 -20.93
CA ASP A 265 -3.48 0.98 -21.07
C ASP A 265 -2.15 1.74 -21.16
N GLN A 266 -2.15 2.92 -21.80
CA GLN A 266 -0.96 3.75 -21.90
C GLN A 266 -0.53 4.32 -20.54
N ASP A 267 -1.47 4.74 -19.69
CA ASP A 267 -1.15 5.23 -18.36
C ASP A 267 -0.59 4.11 -17.48
N ALA A 268 -1.27 2.96 -17.47
CA ALA A 268 -0.81 1.80 -16.72
C ALA A 268 0.60 1.37 -17.15
N TYR A 269 0.87 1.31 -18.46
CA TYR A 269 2.19 1.03 -19.00
C TYR A 269 3.23 2.05 -18.54
N ASN A 270 2.94 3.35 -18.67
CA ASN A 270 3.86 4.44 -18.34
C ASN A 270 4.17 4.46 -16.83
N ILE A 271 3.17 4.23 -15.99
CA ILE A 271 3.33 4.15 -14.53
C ILE A 271 4.27 3.01 -14.17
N VAL A 272 3.99 1.80 -14.66
CA VAL A 272 4.80 0.61 -14.39
C VAL A 272 6.23 0.80 -14.89
N LYS A 273 6.40 1.26 -16.14
CA LYS A 273 7.71 1.59 -16.72
C LYS A 273 8.48 2.58 -15.83
N THR A 274 7.83 3.66 -15.42
CA THR A 274 8.48 4.69 -14.59
C THR A 274 8.94 4.13 -13.25
N ILE A 275 8.16 3.25 -12.61
CA ILE A 275 8.53 2.61 -11.35
C ILE A 275 9.81 1.77 -11.53
N PHE A 276 9.91 0.97 -12.59
CA PHE A 276 11.10 0.16 -12.85
C PHE A 276 12.32 1.02 -13.22
N ASP A 277 12.14 2.01 -14.10
CA ASP A 277 13.21 2.94 -14.52
C ASP A 277 13.75 3.76 -13.35
N LYS A 278 12.90 4.12 -12.39
CA LYS A 278 13.22 4.95 -11.22
C LYS A 278 13.34 4.16 -9.92
N LYS A 279 13.48 2.84 -10.01
CA LYS A 279 13.63 1.97 -8.84
C LYS A 279 14.74 2.44 -7.86
N PRO A 280 15.93 2.88 -8.32
CA PRO A 280 16.95 3.40 -7.39
C PRO A 280 16.46 4.55 -6.51
N ASP A 281 15.67 5.48 -7.06
CA ASP A 281 15.09 6.60 -6.33
C ASP A 281 14.11 6.10 -5.24
N LEU A 282 13.30 5.08 -5.56
CA LEU A 282 12.37 4.46 -4.62
C LEU A 282 13.09 3.66 -3.52
N VAL A 283 14.19 2.99 -3.86
CA VAL A 283 15.04 2.28 -2.88
C VAL A 283 15.67 3.27 -1.88
N ALA A 284 16.03 4.48 -2.33
CA ALA A 284 16.52 5.53 -1.45
C ALA A 284 15.44 6.01 -0.45
N VAL A 285 14.15 5.90 -0.80
CA VAL A 285 13.03 6.23 0.08
C VAL A 285 12.78 5.11 1.11
N HIS A 286 12.74 3.84 0.64
CA HIS A 286 12.51 2.70 1.51
C HIS A 286 13.10 1.41 0.93
N SER A 287 13.77 0.63 1.78
CA SER A 287 14.48 -0.60 1.38
C SER A 287 13.60 -1.66 0.72
N GLU A 288 12.30 -1.70 1.03
CA GLU A 288 11.36 -2.63 0.41
C GLU A 288 11.22 -2.45 -1.11
N ALA A 289 11.54 -1.28 -1.64
CA ALA A 289 11.58 -1.08 -3.09
C ALA A 289 12.66 -1.93 -3.81
N LYS A 290 13.60 -2.55 -3.09
CA LYS A 290 14.52 -3.56 -3.65
C LYS A 290 13.77 -4.75 -4.22
N ASN A 291 12.60 -5.08 -3.64
CA ASN A 291 11.71 -6.17 -4.07
C ASN A 291 10.91 -5.84 -5.33
N PHE A 292 10.92 -4.60 -5.81
CA PHE A 292 10.30 -4.23 -7.10
C PHE A 292 11.14 -4.79 -8.23
N SER A 293 10.93 -6.06 -8.55
CA SER A 293 11.71 -6.78 -9.55
C SER A 293 10.81 -7.52 -10.53
N LEU A 294 11.30 -7.77 -11.75
CA LEU A 294 10.56 -8.50 -12.78
C LEU A 294 10.33 -9.96 -12.36
N GLU A 295 11.26 -10.55 -11.61
CA GLU A 295 11.16 -11.93 -11.10
C GLU A 295 9.97 -12.11 -10.15
N ASN A 296 9.57 -11.04 -9.45
CA ASN A 296 8.41 -11.07 -8.55
C ASN A 296 7.07 -10.82 -9.27
N GLN A 297 7.09 -10.51 -10.57
CA GLN A 297 5.84 -10.27 -11.34
C GLN A 297 5.22 -11.60 -11.76
N VAL A 298 4.76 -12.38 -10.81
CA VAL A 298 4.20 -13.73 -10.99
C VAL A 298 2.69 -13.68 -10.75
N LYS A 299 1.91 -14.30 -11.65
CA LYS A 299 0.44 -14.33 -11.54
C LYS A 299 -0.05 -14.88 -10.22
N ASP A 300 0.63 -15.88 -9.68
CA ASP A 300 0.24 -16.51 -8.41
C ASP A 300 0.37 -15.57 -7.19
N TYR A 301 1.17 -14.51 -7.31
CA TYR A 301 1.29 -13.49 -6.26
C TYR A 301 0.17 -12.44 -6.31
N SER A 302 -0.60 -12.39 -7.41
CA SER A 302 -1.79 -11.56 -7.50
C SER A 302 -2.89 -12.27 -8.30
N PRO A 303 -3.87 -12.93 -7.62
CA PRO A 303 -4.93 -13.69 -8.26
C PRO A 303 -6.04 -12.82 -8.85
N ILE A 304 -6.00 -11.50 -8.67
CA ILE A 304 -6.89 -10.57 -9.37
C ILE A 304 -6.36 -10.29 -10.78
N PRO A 305 -7.24 -9.88 -11.74
CA PRO A 305 -6.79 -9.58 -13.09
C PRO A 305 -5.74 -8.47 -13.13
N TRP A 306 -4.73 -8.65 -13.95
CA TRP A 306 -3.72 -7.64 -14.23
C TRP A 306 -4.22 -6.63 -15.24
N HIS A 307 -3.71 -5.39 -15.15
CA HIS A 307 -4.04 -4.35 -16.12
C HIS A 307 -3.36 -4.63 -17.46
N PRO A 308 -4.06 -4.50 -18.63
CA PRO A 308 -3.46 -4.80 -19.93
C PRO A 308 -2.18 -4.01 -20.21
N GLY A 309 -2.11 -2.73 -19.85
CA GLY A 309 -0.90 -1.92 -19.97
C GLY A 309 0.27 -2.43 -19.13
N ALA A 310 -0.01 -2.96 -17.93
CA ALA A 310 1.00 -3.60 -17.11
C ALA A 310 1.49 -4.92 -17.71
N ILE A 311 0.57 -5.76 -18.20
CA ILE A 311 0.89 -7.01 -18.91
C ILE A 311 1.81 -6.71 -20.11
N LYS A 312 1.49 -5.68 -20.90
CA LYS A 312 2.31 -5.28 -22.04
C LYS A 312 3.75 -4.99 -21.62
N TYR A 313 3.95 -4.14 -20.61
CA TYR A 313 5.29 -3.84 -20.10
C TYR A 313 6.02 -5.10 -19.62
N MET A 314 5.37 -5.94 -18.81
CA MET A 314 5.96 -7.16 -18.29
C MET A 314 6.38 -8.12 -19.40
N THR A 315 5.52 -8.31 -20.42
CA THR A 315 5.79 -9.19 -21.56
C THR A 315 6.97 -8.70 -22.40
N GLU A 316 7.05 -7.38 -22.65
CA GLU A 316 8.18 -6.77 -23.37
C GLU A 316 9.52 -6.95 -22.64
N HIS A 317 9.47 -7.20 -21.30
CA HIS A 317 10.66 -7.43 -20.47
C HIS A 317 10.83 -8.91 -20.07
N GLY A 318 10.21 -9.84 -20.82
CA GLY A 318 10.44 -11.28 -20.71
C GLY A 318 9.67 -11.98 -19.59
N VAL A 319 8.74 -11.29 -18.90
CA VAL A 319 7.86 -11.92 -17.91
C VAL A 319 6.72 -12.66 -18.59
N LYS A 320 6.51 -13.92 -18.26
CA LYS A 320 5.37 -14.72 -18.73
C LYS A 320 4.11 -14.36 -17.96
N MET A 321 3.25 -13.58 -18.60
CA MET A 321 1.98 -13.11 -18.03
C MET A 321 0.78 -13.95 -18.50
#